data_38a5d817db639dcd1681cf3bb8f18ba4
#
_entry.id   38a5d817db639dcd1681cf3bb8f18ba4
#
_cell.length_a   1.000
_cell.length_b   1.000
_cell.length_c   1.000
_cell.angle_alpha   90.00
_cell.angle_beta   90.00
_cell.angle_gamma   90.00
#
_symmetry.space_group_name_H-M   'P 1'
#
loop_
_entity.id
_entity.type
_entity.pdbx_description
1 polymer ?
#
loop_
_entity_poly.entity_id
_entity_poly.type
_entity_poly.pdbx_seq_one_letter_code
_entity_poly.pdbx_strand_id
1 'polypeptide(L)'
;MERCSYDGHNSGNAYARNPRTDSFIDRLTHAGIVPLEITHLGSGSSGNSVVYKNEDTVFLIDCGLSTRQMEKRLFLAGITPNQVDHILITHHHADHSKSALKSSKKWGARLHSNLETAMRMGWQPMSEVRTFSDLERIEINHNVSVMPIPVPHDDADNVAFIIFSGGERAAYVTDLGEATDELKKHLKGCSHISIEANYDHDKLLSGPYPDSLKRRISGRGGHLSNLQTANILRDVVTASTKSIVLCHLSEKNNAPH
;
A
#
# COMPACT_ATOMS: atom_id res chain seq x y z
N MET A 1 -43.40 8.31 -44.08
CA MET A 1 -43.07 7.43 -42.92
C MET A 1 -41.67 6.89 -43.15
N GLU A 2 -40.71 7.70 -42.76
CA GLU A 2 -39.27 7.36 -42.84
C GLU A 2 -38.78 6.90 -41.48
N ARG A 3 -38.13 5.74 -41.46
CA ARG A 3 -37.48 5.20 -40.25
C ARG A 3 -36.08 5.77 -40.17
N CYS A 4 -35.79 6.55 -39.12
CA CYS A 4 -34.43 6.89 -38.74
C CYS A 4 -33.79 5.72 -38.03
N SER A 5 -32.73 5.17 -38.61
CA SER A 5 -31.80 4.24 -37.97
C SER A 5 -30.75 5.02 -37.18
N TYR A 6 -30.64 4.79 -35.90
CA TYR A 6 -29.57 5.32 -35.01
C TYR A 6 -28.38 4.40 -35.10
N ASP A 7 -27.32 4.79 -35.78
CA ASP A 7 -26.02 4.17 -35.73
C ASP A 7 -25.27 4.66 -34.48
N GLY A 8 -25.14 3.80 -33.48
CA GLY A 8 -24.36 4.04 -32.27
C GLY A 8 -22.86 3.94 -32.55
N HIS A 9 -22.19 5.06 -32.71
CA HIS A 9 -20.73 5.10 -32.68
C HIS A 9 -20.23 4.89 -31.24
N ASN A 10 -19.70 3.73 -31.01
CA ASN A 10 -18.97 3.33 -29.82
C ASN A 10 -17.58 3.98 -29.87
N SER A 11 -17.41 5.17 -29.29
CA SER A 11 -16.12 5.80 -29.10
C SER A 11 -15.37 5.13 -27.95
N GLY A 12 -14.72 4.01 -28.25
CA GLY A 12 -13.75 3.39 -27.37
C GLY A 12 -12.62 4.36 -27.09
N ASN A 13 -12.55 4.86 -25.86
CA ASN A 13 -11.42 5.65 -25.37
C ASN A 13 -10.24 4.68 -25.14
N ALA A 14 -9.55 4.34 -26.22
CA ALA A 14 -8.25 3.68 -26.15
C ALA A 14 -7.26 4.70 -25.62
N TYR A 15 -6.84 4.55 -24.35
CA TYR A 15 -5.64 5.21 -23.87
C TYR A 15 -4.50 4.77 -24.80
N ALA A 16 -4.09 5.67 -25.70
CA ALA A 16 -2.97 5.45 -26.59
C ALA A 16 -1.72 5.22 -25.74
N ARG A 17 -1.19 3.99 -25.77
CA ARG A 17 0.11 3.68 -25.17
C ARG A 17 1.16 4.60 -25.79
N ASN A 18 1.97 5.24 -24.97
CA ASN A 18 3.03 6.13 -25.43
C ASN A 18 4.18 5.25 -25.99
N PRO A 19 4.47 5.28 -27.30
CA PRO A 19 5.48 4.41 -27.91
C PRO A 19 6.91 4.62 -27.34
N ARG A 20 7.16 5.72 -26.63
CA ARG A 20 8.43 5.94 -25.93
C ARG A 20 8.54 5.17 -24.62
N THR A 21 7.40 4.95 -23.93
CA THR A 21 7.36 4.12 -22.71
C THR A 21 7.46 2.64 -23.04
N ASP A 22 6.79 2.17 -24.11
CA ASP A 22 6.85 0.78 -24.55
C ASP A 22 8.30 0.36 -24.92
N SER A 23 9.06 1.19 -25.63
CA SER A 23 10.45 0.89 -25.99
C SER A 23 11.43 0.92 -24.79
N PHE A 24 11.09 1.62 -23.72
CA PHE A 24 11.87 1.65 -22.49
C PHE A 24 11.59 0.42 -21.62
N ILE A 25 10.33 0.03 -21.50
CA ILE A 25 9.90 -1.21 -20.81
C ILE A 25 10.50 -2.43 -21.50
N ASP A 26 10.41 -2.52 -22.84
CA ASP A 26 11.04 -3.61 -23.61
C ASP A 26 12.56 -3.71 -23.38
N ARG A 27 13.26 -2.60 -23.23
CA ARG A 27 14.69 -2.61 -22.90
C ARG A 27 14.99 -3.07 -21.48
N LEU A 28 14.13 -2.75 -20.52
CA LEU A 28 14.28 -3.20 -19.12
C LEU A 28 14.02 -4.70 -19.00
N THR A 29 13.01 -5.22 -19.69
CA THR A 29 12.70 -6.66 -19.71
C THR A 29 13.80 -7.48 -20.39
N HIS A 30 14.42 -6.99 -21.48
CA HIS A 30 15.61 -7.60 -22.08
C HIS A 30 16.84 -7.59 -21.16
N ALA A 31 16.92 -6.66 -20.21
CA ALA A 31 17.95 -6.60 -19.18
C ALA A 31 17.61 -7.42 -17.92
N GLY A 32 16.49 -8.16 -17.91
CA GLY A 32 16.02 -8.92 -16.75
C GLY A 32 15.44 -8.04 -15.63
N ILE A 33 15.19 -6.76 -15.91
CA ILE A 33 14.54 -5.83 -14.96
C ILE A 33 13.05 -5.85 -15.24
N VAL A 34 12.27 -6.45 -14.33
CA VAL A 34 10.80 -6.44 -14.40
C VAL A 34 10.29 -5.23 -13.62
N PRO A 35 9.78 -4.18 -14.30
CA PRO A 35 9.31 -2.97 -13.62
C PRO A 35 8.11 -3.29 -12.73
N LEU A 36 8.10 -2.69 -11.53
CA LEU A 36 7.01 -2.82 -10.57
C LEU A 36 6.10 -1.60 -10.68
N GLU A 37 4.87 -1.82 -11.15
CA GLU A 37 3.82 -0.80 -11.14
C GLU A 37 3.22 -0.71 -9.73
N ILE A 38 3.08 0.52 -9.20
CA ILE A 38 2.54 0.79 -7.86
C ILE A 38 1.34 1.71 -8.01
N THR A 39 0.17 1.29 -7.54
CA THR A 39 -1.06 2.10 -7.59
C THR A 39 -1.74 2.13 -6.24
N HIS A 40 -1.90 3.31 -5.66
CA HIS A 40 -2.67 3.51 -4.44
C HIS A 40 -4.17 3.46 -4.75
N LEU A 41 -4.85 2.42 -4.27
CA LEU A 41 -6.30 2.27 -4.41
C LEU A 41 -7.07 3.06 -3.36
N GLY A 42 -6.46 3.32 -2.21
CA GLY A 42 -7.01 4.12 -1.13
C GLY A 42 -5.93 4.49 -0.14
N SER A 43 -6.10 5.63 0.54
CA SER A 43 -5.18 6.11 1.56
C SER A 43 -5.93 6.97 2.57
N GLY A 44 -5.72 6.73 3.87
CA GLY A 44 -6.34 7.44 5.00
C GLY A 44 -7.38 6.61 5.75
N SER A 45 -7.96 7.17 6.80
CA SER A 45 -8.85 6.50 7.77
C SER A 45 -10.13 5.91 7.16
N SER A 46 -10.47 6.22 5.91
CA SER A 46 -11.61 5.62 5.20
C SER A 46 -11.28 4.29 4.52
N GLY A 47 -10.00 3.97 4.38
CA GLY A 47 -9.49 2.69 3.89
C GLY A 47 -8.22 2.81 3.07
N ASN A 48 -7.25 2.00 3.45
CA ASN A 48 -5.93 1.91 2.84
C ASN A 48 -5.84 0.66 1.96
N SER A 49 -5.23 0.80 0.80
CA SER A 49 -4.82 -0.31 -0.05
C SER A 49 -3.90 0.17 -1.16
N VAL A 50 -2.86 -0.57 -1.43
CA VAL A 50 -1.93 -0.35 -2.54
C VAL A 50 -1.80 -1.63 -3.33
N VAL A 51 -1.90 -1.54 -4.65
CA VAL A 51 -1.62 -2.66 -5.55
C VAL A 51 -0.22 -2.53 -6.13
N TYR A 52 0.49 -3.64 -6.11
CA TYR A 52 1.77 -3.86 -6.76
C TYR A 52 1.57 -4.87 -7.88
N LYS A 53 2.05 -4.53 -9.07
CA LYS A 53 1.89 -5.34 -10.26
C LYS A 53 3.18 -5.37 -11.05
N ASN A 54 3.55 -6.54 -11.51
CA ASN A 54 4.52 -6.74 -12.58
C ASN A 54 3.93 -7.71 -13.63
N GLU A 55 4.74 -8.18 -14.58
CA GLU A 55 4.27 -9.08 -15.64
C GLU A 55 3.72 -10.42 -15.08
N ASP A 56 4.27 -10.90 -13.96
CA ASP A 56 4.04 -12.25 -13.44
C ASP A 56 3.08 -12.31 -12.26
N THR A 57 2.79 -11.19 -11.59
CA THR A 57 1.99 -11.19 -10.37
C THR A 57 1.33 -9.86 -10.06
N VAL A 58 0.19 -9.94 -9.39
CA VAL A 58 -0.53 -8.81 -8.81
C VAL A 58 -0.76 -9.11 -7.32
N PHE A 59 -0.33 -8.21 -6.45
CA PHE A 59 -0.63 -8.36 -5.03
C PHE A 59 -1.01 -7.03 -4.39
N LEU A 60 -1.74 -7.13 -3.29
CA LEU A 60 -2.19 -5.99 -2.50
C LEU A 60 -1.43 -5.93 -1.17
N ILE A 61 -1.16 -4.72 -0.73
CA ILE A 61 -0.89 -4.43 0.67
C ILE A 61 -2.09 -3.64 1.19
N ASP A 62 -2.70 -4.18 2.23
CA ASP A 62 -3.94 -3.76 2.85
C ASP A 62 -5.20 -3.88 1.96
N CYS A 63 -6.34 -4.06 2.62
CA CYS A 63 -7.65 -4.23 2.01
C CYS A 63 -8.74 -3.57 2.87
N GLY A 64 -8.52 -2.28 3.19
CA GLY A 64 -9.32 -1.51 4.14
C GLY A 64 -10.62 -0.94 3.60
N LEU A 65 -10.80 -0.95 2.28
CA LEU A 65 -12.05 -0.54 1.63
C LEU A 65 -13.04 -1.71 1.61
N SER A 66 -14.33 -1.45 1.37
CA SER A 66 -15.27 -2.55 1.13
C SER A 66 -14.90 -3.33 -0.15
N THR A 67 -15.19 -4.64 -0.20
CA THR A 67 -14.90 -5.48 -1.38
C THR A 67 -15.41 -4.85 -2.68
N ARG A 68 -16.61 -4.26 -2.67
CA ARG A 68 -17.18 -3.58 -3.85
C ARG A 68 -16.34 -2.36 -4.27
N GLN A 69 -15.84 -1.57 -3.32
CA GLN A 69 -14.99 -0.43 -3.62
C GLN A 69 -13.61 -0.89 -4.11
N MET A 70 -13.06 -1.95 -3.52
CA MET A 70 -11.83 -2.58 -3.98
C MET A 70 -11.94 -3.00 -5.45
N GLU A 71 -12.99 -3.76 -5.81
CA GLU A 71 -13.23 -4.23 -7.18
C GLU A 71 -13.36 -3.05 -8.17
N LYS A 72 -14.11 -2.00 -7.78
CA LYS A 72 -14.22 -0.80 -8.61
C LYS A 72 -12.87 -0.12 -8.86
N ARG A 73 -12.03 0.00 -7.82
CA ARG A 73 -10.74 0.69 -7.92
C ARG A 73 -9.69 -0.15 -8.63
N LEU A 74 -9.69 -1.48 -8.44
CA LEU A 74 -8.90 -2.41 -9.23
C LEU A 74 -9.25 -2.29 -10.72
N PHE A 75 -10.54 -2.28 -11.06
CA PHE A 75 -10.99 -2.10 -12.45
C PHE A 75 -10.50 -0.78 -13.06
N LEU A 76 -10.53 0.33 -12.31
CA LEU A 76 -9.99 1.62 -12.76
C LEU A 76 -8.47 1.59 -12.95
N ALA A 77 -7.76 0.72 -12.24
CA ALA A 77 -6.33 0.45 -12.41
C ALA A 77 -6.04 -0.59 -13.53
N GLY A 78 -7.05 -1.01 -14.29
CA GLY A 78 -6.90 -2.01 -15.35
C GLY A 78 -6.67 -3.43 -14.84
N ILE A 79 -7.08 -3.73 -13.62
CA ILE A 79 -6.87 -5.03 -12.96
C ILE A 79 -8.23 -5.67 -12.66
N THR A 80 -8.41 -6.92 -13.04
CA THR A 80 -9.56 -7.70 -12.61
C THR A 80 -9.27 -8.37 -11.27
N PRO A 81 -10.27 -8.51 -10.37
CA PRO A 81 -10.04 -9.03 -9.02
C PRO A 81 -9.40 -10.44 -8.97
N ASN A 82 -9.70 -11.28 -9.94
CA ASN A 82 -9.14 -12.64 -10.04
C ASN A 82 -7.66 -12.67 -10.50
N GLN A 83 -7.07 -11.54 -10.87
CA GLN A 83 -5.64 -11.42 -11.13
C GLN A 83 -4.83 -11.19 -9.84
N VAL A 84 -5.51 -10.88 -8.74
CA VAL A 84 -4.83 -10.67 -7.44
C VAL A 84 -4.43 -12.01 -6.85
N ASP A 85 -3.13 -12.27 -6.78
CA ASP A 85 -2.56 -13.52 -6.27
C ASP A 85 -2.42 -13.52 -4.75
N HIS A 86 -2.06 -12.36 -4.17
CA HIS A 86 -1.78 -12.22 -2.75
C HIS A 86 -2.36 -10.92 -2.17
N ILE A 87 -2.78 -10.99 -0.90
CA ILE A 87 -3.16 -9.85 -0.07
C ILE A 87 -2.32 -9.93 1.21
N LEU A 88 -1.52 -8.90 1.49
CA LEU A 88 -0.70 -8.81 2.70
C LEU A 88 -1.30 -7.71 3.60
N ILE A 89 -1.43 -7.97 4.88
CA ILE A 89 -2.04 -7.03 5.83
C ILE A 89 -0.98 -6.53 6.80
N THR A 90 -0.89 -5.20 6.93
CA THR A 90 0.02 -4.53 7.86
C THR A 90 -0.38 -4.78 9.30
N HIS A 91 -1.66 -4.61 9.63
CA HIS A 91 -2.21 -4.79 10.96
C HIS A 91 -3.75 -4.95 10.96
N HIS A 92 -4.34 -5.15 12.12
CA HIS A 92 -5.74 -5.54 12.29
C HIS A 92 -6.77 -4.41 12.16
N HIS A 93 -6.39 -3.12 12.14
CA HIS A 93 -7.35 -2.02 12.08
C HIS A 93 -8.27 -2.12 10.85
N ALA A 94 -9.53 -1.68 11.02
CA ALA A 94 -10.56 -1.88 10.02
C ALA A 94 -10.27 -1.18 8.68
N ASP A 95 -9.61 -0.03 8.70
CA ASP A 95 -9.20 0.70 7.51
C ASP A 95 -7.99 0.07 6.77
N HIS A 96 -7.46 -1.04 7.27
CA HIS A 96 -6.43 -1.87 6.62
C HIS A 96 -6.94 -3.28 6.30
N SER A 97 -7.78 -3.87 7.14
CA SER A 97 -8.12 -5.30 7.10
C SER A 97 -9.58 -5.61 6.76
N LYS A 98 -10.48 -4.62 6.76
CA LYS A 98 -11.95 -4.74 6.73
C LYS A 98 -12.51 -5.75 5.73
N SER A 99 -11.97 -5.84 4.54
CA SER A 99 -12.49 -6.77 3.52
C SER A 99 -11.49 -7.86 3.13
N ALA A 100 -10.34 -7.97 3.82
CA ALA A 100 -9.24 -8.83 3.44
C ALA A 100 -9.66 -10.29 3.26
N LEU A 101 -10.21 -10.93 4.29
CA LEU A 101 -10.63 -12.34 4.23
C LEU A 101 -11.74 -12.57 3.20
N LYS A 102 -12.74 -11.66 3.16
CA LYS A 102 -13.83 -11.77 2.19
C LYS A 102 -13.34 -11.65 0.75
N SER A 103 -12.45 -10.70 0.50
CA SER A 103 -11.87 -10.46 -0.83
C SER A 103 -10.96 -11.62 -1.24
N SER A 104 -10.09 -12.09 -0.33
CA SER A 104 -9.23 -13.26 -0.54
C SER A 104 -10.04 -14.48 -0.98
N LYS A 105 -11.10 -14.84 -0.23
CA LYS A 105 -11.99 -15.97 -0.57
C LYS A 105 -12.71 -15.77 -1.90
N LYS A 106 -13.17 -14.54 -2.19
CA LYS A 106 -13.93 -14.24 -3.42
C LYS A 106 -13.04 -14.28 -4.66
N TRP A 107 -11.79 -13.81 -4.55
CA TRP A 107 -10.89 -13.65 -5.70
C TRP A 107 -9.93 -14.84 -5.87
N GLY A 108 -9.84 -15.73 -4.87
CA GLY A 108 -8.89 -16.84 -4.84
C GLY A 108 -7.47 -16.40 -4.44
N ALA A 109 -7.32 -15.19 -3.91
CA ALA A 109 -6.04 -14.64 -3.49
C ALA A 109 -5.57 -15.25 -2.16
N ARG A 110 -4.26 -15.45 -1.99
CA ARG A 110 -3.67 -15.89 -0.72
C ARG A 110 -3.60 -14.72 0.26
N LEU A 111 -4.17 -14.89 1.45
CA LEU A 111 -4.12 -13.88 2.50
C LEU A 111 -2.91 -14.12 3.40
N HIS A 112 -2.20 -13.03 3.75
CA HIS A 112 -1.03 -13.04 4.63
C HIS A 112 -1.19 -11.98 5.73
N SER A 113 -0.83 -12.32 6.96
CA SER A 113 -0.71 -11.38 8.07
C SER A 113 0.29 -11.91 9.10
N ASN A 114 0.70 -11.09 10.07
CA ASN A 114 1.33 -11.62 11.27
C ASN A 114 0.31 -12.41 12.11
N LEU A 115 0.80 -13.18 13.08
CA LEU A 115 -0.06 -14.03 13.90
C LEU A 115 -1.01 -13.23 14.77
N GLU A 116 -0.59 -12.11 15.36
CA GLU A 116 -1.43 -11.27 16.20
C GLU A 116 -2.60 -10.69 15.42
N THR A 117 -2.35 -10.15 14.23
CA THR A 117 -3.42 -9.67 13.33
C THR A 117 -4.42 -10.77 13.01
N ALA A 118 -3.96 -11.99 12.68
CA ALA A 118 -4.84 -13.13 12.44
C ALA A 118 -5.72 -13.44 13.66
N MET A 119 -5.14 -13.46 14.85
CA MET A 119 -5.87 -13.73 16.10
C MET A 119 -6.88 -12.64 16.42
N ARG A 120 -6.51 -11.37 16.33
CA ARG A 120 -7.42 -10.22 16.59
C ARG A 120 -8.58 -10.18 15.60
N MET A 121 -8.35 -10.59 14.35
CA MET A 121 -9.36 -10.67 13.30
C MET A 121 -10.19 -11.96 13.35
N GLY A 122 -9.86 -12.92 14.20
CA GLY A 122 -10.50 -14.24 14.26
C GLY A 122 -10.27 -15.09 13.02
N TRP A 123 -9.23 -14.82 12.24
CA TRP A 123 -8.87 -15.62 11.07
C TRP A 123 -8.16 -16.90 11.49
N GLN A 124 -8.47 -18.00 10.81
CA GLN A 124 -7.86 -19.30 11.12
C GLN A 124 -6.49 -19.41 10.44
N PRO A 125 -5.36 -19.45 11.22
CA PRO A 125 -4.05 -19.70 10.65
C PRO A 125 -4.01 -21.00 9.86
N MET A 126 -3.22 -21.04 8.80
CA MET A 126 -3.02 -22.17 7.87
C MET A 126 -4.21 -22.47 6.95
N SER A 127 -5.46 -22.27 7.36
CA SER A 127 -6.64 -22.54 6.54
C SER A 127 -7.20 -21.29 5.83
N GLU A 128 -7.15 -20.13 6.48
CA GLU A 128 -7.67 -18.87 5.95
C GLU A 128 -6.58 -17.83 5.69
N VAL A 129 -5.51 -17.85 6.49
CA VAL A 129 -4.41 -16.89 6.41
C VAL A 129 -3.07 -17.60 6.58
N ARG A 130 -2.08 -17.21 5.79
CA ARG A 130 -0.68 -17.59 5.97
C ARG A 130 -0.01 -16.58 6.88
N THR A 131 0.50 -17.03 8.00
CA THR A 131 1.20 -16.16 8.93
C THR A 131 2.67 -16.00 8.54
N PHE A 132 3.20 -14.81 8.75
CA PHE A 132 4.61 -14.47 8.55
C PHE A 132 5.24 -14.00 9.87
N SER A 133 6.56 -14.07 9.94
CA SER A 133 7.39 -13.52 11.03
C SER A 133 8.05 -12.22 10.57
N ASP A 134 8.39 -11.37 11.54
CA ASP A 134 9.13 -10.14 11.28
C ASP A 134 10.49 -10.42 10.66
N LEU A 135 10.91 -9.55 9.74
CA LEU A 135 12.20 -9.60 9.03
C LEU A 135 12.42 -10.84 8.15
N GLU A 136 11.45 -11.77 8.09
CA GLU A 136 11.50 -12.91 7.20
C GLU A 136 10.87 -12.58 5.84
N ARG A 137 11.48 -13.03 4.75
CA ARG A 137 10.94 -12.78 3.41
C ARG A 137 9.77 -13.69 3.11
N ILE A 138 8.69 -13.08 2.65
CA ILE A 138 7.52 -13.74 2.09
C ILE A 138 7.73 -13.80 0.59
N GLU A 139 7.92 -15.01 0.05
CA GLU A 139 8.04 -15.21 -1.40
C GLU A 139 6.66 -15.08 -2.04
N ILE A 140 6.51 -14.09 -2.91
CA ILE A 140 5.32 -13.89 -3.75
C ILE A 140 5.44 -14.76 -4.99
N ASN A 141 6.56 -14.64 -5.70
CA ASN A 141 6.97 -15.55 -6.78
C ASN A 141 8.52 -15.56 -6.87
N HIS A 142 9.06 -16.17 -7.92
CA HIS A 142 10.51 -16.28 -8.11
C HIS A 142 11.25 -14.93 -8.30
N ASN A 143 10.54 -13.86 -8.67
CA ASN A 143 11.10 -12.52 -8.93
C ASN A 143 10.72 -11.48 -7.87
N VAL A 144 9.72 -11.76 -7.04
CA VAL A 144 9.17 -10.80 -6.07
C VAL A 144 9.12 -11.42 -4.68
N SER A 145 9.68 -10.73 -3.72
CA SER A 145 9.51 -11.05 -2.30
C SER A 145 9.19 -9.80 -1.47
N VAL A 146 8.57 -9.98 -0.33
CA VAL A 146 8.16 -8.90 0.57
C VAL A 146 8.68 -9.20 1.96
N MET A 147 9.27 -8.21 2.63
CA MET A 147 9.79 -8.35 3.98
C MET A 147 9.04 -7.43 4.94
N PRO A 148 8.38 -7.96 5.97
CA PRO A 148 7.74 -7.18 7.02
C PRO A 148 8.80 -6.60 7.96
N ILE A 149 8.69 -5.31 8.27
CA ILE A 149 9.54 -4.59 9.22
C ILE A 149 8.65 -4.13 10.37
N PRO A 150 8.86 -4.55 11.61
CA PRO A 150 8.03 -4.14 12.73
C PRO A 150 8.14 -2.63 12.99
N VAL A 151 6.99 -1.99 13.22
CA VAL A 151 6.88 -0.57 13.52
C VAL A 151 5.92 -0.34 14.69
N PRO A 152 6.19 0.67 15.56
CA PRO A 152 5.34 0.94 16.70
C PRO A 152 4.03 1.60 16.28
N HIS A 153 2.91 0.95 16.56
CA HIS A 153 1.57 1.50 16.38
C HIS A 153 0.58 0.87 17.36
N ASP A 154 -0.07 1.70 18.18
CA ASP A 154 -0.90 1.26 19.31
C ASP A 154 -0.19 0.15 20.14
N ASP A 155 -0.93 -0.84 20.64
CA ASP A 155 -0.38 -2.00 21.38
C ASP A 155 -0.45 -3.27 20.50
N ALA A 156 -0.20 -3.15 19.21
CA ALA A 156 -0.32 -4.23 18.24
C ALA A 156 0.94 -4.41 17.40
N ASP A 157 1.14 -5.64 16.92
CA ASP A 157 2.21 -5.96 15.97
C ASP A 157 1.88 -5.39 14.59
N ASN A 158 2.25 -4.13 14.36
CA ASN A 158 2.15 -3.50 13.05
C ASN A 158 3.47 -3.64 12.27
N VAL A 159 3.37 -3.78 10.95
CA VAL A 159 4.53 -3.87 10.08
C VAL A 159 4.46 -2.88 8.90
N ALA A 160 5.59 -2.30 8.56
CA ALA A 160 5.86 -1.76 7.24
C ALA A 160 6.32 -2.90 6.32
N PHE A 161 6.22 -2.72 5.02
CA PHE A 161 6.69 -3.71 4.05
C PHE A 161 7.77 -3.15 3.14
N ILE A 162 8.83 -3.93 2.94
CA ILE A 162 9.83 -3.70 1.90
C ILE A 162 9.64 -4.75 0.80
N ILE A 163 9.39 -4.28 -0.40
CA ILE A 163 9.14 -5.09 -1.59
C ILE A 163 10.43 -5.16 -2.40
N PHE A 164 10.83 -6.36 -2.81
CA PHE A 164 11.99 -6.62 -3.66
C PHE A 164 11.50 -7.14 -5.01
N SER A 165 11.87 -6.49 -6.09
CA SER A 165 11.50 -6.89 -7.46
C SER A 165 12.56 -6.42 -8.45
N GLY A 166 13.09 -7.32 -9.28
CA GLY A 166 14.00 -6.98 -10.38
C GLY A 166 15.26 -6.17 -9.99
N GLY A 167 15.78 -6.37 -8.78
CA GLY A 167 16.92 -5.62 -8.24
C GLY A 167 16.55 -4.25 -7.62
N GLU A 168 15.30 -3.82 -7.74
CA GLU A 168 14.76 -2.63 -7.09
C GLU A 168 14.08 -2.95 -5.77
N ARG A 169 13.91 -1.91 -4.93
CA ARG A 169 13.17 -2.00 -3.67
C ARG A 169 12.12 -0.90 -3.60
N ALA A 170 10.90 -1.29 -3.22
CA ALA A 170 9.86 -0.35 -2.85
C ALA A 170 9.55 -0.50 -1.36
N ALA A 171 9.06 0.56 -0.73
CA ALA A 171 8.63 0.56 0.66
C ALA A 171 7.18 1.03 0.79
N TYR A 172 6.42 0.39 1.67
CA TYR A 172 5.11 0.85 2.12
C TYR A 172 5.12 0.96 3.64
N VAL A 173 4.96 2.18 4.14
CA VAL A 173 5.14 2.55 5.55
C VAL A 173 3.95 3.39 5.97
N THR A 174 3.06 2.83 6.76
CA THR A 174 1.87 3.50 7.27
C THR A 174 1.61 3.09 8.72
N ASP A 175 0.92 3.98 9.44
CA ASP A 175 0.51 3.75 10.83
C ASP A 175 1.70 3.43 11.75
N LEU A 176 2.47 4.46 12.03
CA LEU A 176 3.57 4.42 12.98
C LEU A 176 3.77 5.78 13.64
N GLY A 177 4.07 5.79 14.92
CA GLY A 177 4.34 7.05 15.65
C GLY A 177 5.80 7.46 15.62
N GLU A 178 6.71 6.54 15.32
CA GLU A 178 8.14 6.81 15.14
C GLU A 178 8.79 5.79 14.18
N ALA A 179 9.82 6.22 13.46
CA ALA A 179 10.61 5.31 12.64
C ALA A 179 11.75 4.70 13.46
N THR A 180 11.77 3.36 13.53
CA THR A 180 12.86 2.61 14.15
C THR A 180 14.13 2.69 13.30
N ASP A 181 15.30 2.46 13.91
CA ASP A 181 16.57 2.40 13.17
C ASP A 181 16.56 1.26 12.14
N GLU A 182 15.91 0.14 12.48
CA GLU A 182 15.76 -0.98 11.55
C GLU A 182 14.93 -0.59 10.33
N LEU A 183 13.80 0.13 10.51
CA LEU A 183 13.02 0.65 9.40
C LEU A 183 13.87 1.59 8.52
N LYS A 184 14.56 2.58 9.12
CA LYS A 184 15.40 3.54 8.38
C LYS A 184 16.50 2.84 7.58
N LYS A 185 17.14 1.82 8.15
CA LYS A 185 18.16 1.00 7.47
C LYS A 185 17.58 0.35 6.20
N HIS A 186 16.36 -0.18 6.27
CA HIS A 186 15.71 -0.83 5.12
C HIS A 186 15.13 0.16 4.12
N LEU A 187 14.68 1.34 4.53
CA LEU A 187 14.24 2.41 3.63
C LEU A 187 15.36 2.98 2.79
N LYS A 188 16.58 3.04 3.34
CA LYS A 188 17.74 3.60 2.63
C LYS A 188 18.06 2.79 1.39
N GLY A 189 17.99 3.47 0.22
CA GLY A 189 18.20 2.85 -1.09
C GLY A 189 16.96 2.22 -1.70
N CYS A 190 15.75 2.44 -1.15
CA CYS A 190 14.52 2.15 -1.86
C CYS A 190 14.34 3.12 -3.03
N SER A 191 13.96 2.57 -4.19
CA SER A 191 13.65 3.36 -5.38
C SER A 191 12.26 4.01 -5.30
N HIS A 192 11.33 3.40 -4.57
CA HIS A 192 9.99 3.91 -4.35
C HIS A 192 9.67 3.86 -2.85
N ILE A 193 9.20 4.97 -2.28
CA ILE A 193 8.85 5.07 -0.86
C ILE A 193 7.45 5.63 -0.74
N SER A 194 6.48 4.81 -0.32
CA SER A 194 5.18 5.26 0.16
C SER A 194 5.24 5.34 1.68
N ILE A 195 5.10 6.54 2.24
CA ILE A 195 5.28 6.77 3.68
C ILE A 195 4.18 7.66 4.23
N GLU A 196 3.75 7.37 5.44
CA GLU A 196 2.78 8.18 6.16
C GLU A 196 3.25 9.62 6.36
N ALA A 197 2.33 10.58 6.16
CA ALA A 197 2.44 11.97 6.59
C ALA A 197 1.06 12.39 7.12
N ASN A 198 0.74 11.90 8.34
CA ASN A 198 -0.63 11.93 8.81
C ASN A 198 -1.11 13.34 9.15
N TYR A 199 -0.35 14.11 9.93
CA TYR A 199 -0.83 15.37 10.46
C TYR A 199 0.20 16.50 10.41
N ASP A 200 -0.32 17.70 10.26
CA ASP A 200 0.37 18.94 10.60
C ASP A 200 0.26 19.19 12.11
N HIS A 201 1.37 19.49 12.76
CA HIS A 201 1.45 19.60 14.22
C HIS A 201 0.53 20.72 14.76
N ASP A 202 0.56 21.89 14.15
CA ASP A 202 -0.22 23.04 14.61
C ASP A 202 -1.71 22.84 14.38
N LYS A 203 -2.08 22.21 13.26
CA LYS A 203 -3.48 21.83 12.99
C LYS A 203 -3.99 20.80 13.97
N LEU A 204 -3.19 19.80 14.32
CA LEU A 204 -3.59 18.82 15.33
C LEU A 204 -3.80 19.49 16.68
N LEU A 205 -2.87 20.37 17.12
CA LEU A 205 -2.97 21.04 18.43
C LEU A 205 -4.16 22.01 18.50
N SER A 206 -4.37 22.80 17.45
CA SER A 206 -5.48 23.77 17.38
C SER A 206 -6.83 23.15 16.97
N GLY A 207 -6.81 21.93 16.46
CA GLY A 207 -7.98 21.23 15.94
C GLY A 207 -9.00 20.83 17.03
N PRO A 208 -10.18 20.37 16.62
CA PRO A 208 -11.33 20.14 17.52
C PRO A 208 -11.23 18.84 18.32
N TYR A 209 -10.18 18.05 18.16
CA TYR A 209 -10.06 16.77 18.86
C TYR A 209 -9.80 16.97 20.36
N PRO A 210 -10.36 16.07 21.22
CA PRO A 210 -10.01 16.05 22.64
C PRO A 210 -8.50 15.83 22.85
N ASP A 211 -7.95 16.40 23.94
CA ASP A 211 -6.50 16.29 24.22
C ASP A 211 -6.03 14.85 24.37
N SER A 212 -6.86 13.94 24.86
CA SER A 212 -6.54 12.50 24.94
C SER A 212 -6.29 11.91 23.53
N LEU A 213 -7.11 12.28 22.55
CA LEU A 213 -6.96 11.82 21.17
C LEU A 213 -5.76 12.49 20.51
N LYS A 214 -5.52 13.80 20.75
CA LYS A 214 -4.32 14.50 20.27
C LYS A 214 -3.04 13.80 20.76
N ARG A 215 -2.97 13.48 22.06
CA ARG A 215 -1.84 12.75 22.65
C ARG A 215 -1.66 11.35 22.06
N ARG A 216 -2.77 10.62 21.83
CA ARG A 216 -2.70 9.31 21.16
C ARG A 216 -2.15 9.43 19.76
N ILE A 217 -2.64 10.38 18.95
CA ILE A 217 -2.20 10.60 17.56
C ILE A 217 -0.71 10.98 17.51
N SER A 218 -0.24 11.86 18.38
CA SER A 218 1.15 12.34 18.38
C SER A 218 2.10 11.49 19.22
N GLY A 219 1.61 10.43 19.85
CA GLY A 219 2.42 9.54 20.68
C GLY A 219 3.24 8.54 19.85
N ARG A 220 4.12 7.81 20.54
CA ARG A 220 5.02 6.81 19.93
C ARG A 220 4.27 5.72 19.15
N GLY A 221 3.11 5.30 19.65
CA GLY A 221 2.21 4.34 18.98
C GLY A 221 1.14 5.00 18.10
N GLY A 222 1.24 6.31 17.84
CA GLY A 222 0.27 7.04 17.01
C GLY A 222 0.66 7.08 15.55
N HIS A 223 0.80 8.30 15.02
CA HIS A 223 1.09 8.55 13.61
C HIS A 223 2.24 9.52 13.42
N LEU A 224 2.87 9.53 12.25
CA LEU A 224 3.91 10.49 11.90
C LEU A 224 3.30 11.87 11.57
N SER A 225 3.86 12.92 12.15
CA SER A 225 3.65 14.28 11.66
C SER A 225 4.38 14.51 10.33
N ASN A 226 3.95 15.52 9.57
CA ASN A 226 4.65 15.95 8.34
C ASN A 226 6.14 16.22 8.57
N LEU A 227 6.50 16.82 9.71
CA LEU A 227 7.89 17.11 10.06
C LEU A 227 8.70 15.84 10.36
N GLN A 228 8.12 14.88 11.07
CA GLN A 228 8.77 13.58 11.33
C GLN A 228 9.02 12.84 10.01
N THR A 229 8.04 12.80 9.12
CA THR A 229 8.17 12.21 7.78
C THR A 229 9.26 12.90 6.96
N ALA A 230 9.29 14.23 6.94
CA ALA A 230 10.34 15.00 6.25
C ALA A 230 11.74 14.68 6.80
N ASN A 231 11.89 14.53 8.13
CA ASN A 231 13.15 14.16 8.76
C ASN A 231 13.58 12.74 8.38
N ILE A 232 12.66 11.77 8.39
CA ILE A 232 12.94 10.39 7.95
C ILE A 232 13.41 10.39 6.50
N LEU A 233 12.67 11.07 5.61
CA LEU A 233 13.01 11.14 4.19
C LEU A 233 14.39 11.78 3.96
N ARG A 234 14.76 12.82 4.70
CA ARG A 234 16.09 13.43 4.63
C ARG A 234 17.21 12.43 4.95
N ASP A 235 16.97 11.49 5.89
CA ASP A 235 17.95 10.50 6.33
C ASP A 235 18.07 9.31 5.35
N VAL A 236 17.00 8.98 4.60
CA VAL A 236 16.91 7.71 3.84
C VAL A 236 16.91 7.88 2.31
N VAL A 237 16.54 9.07 1.81
CA VAL A 237 16.53 9.36 0.36
C VAL A 237 17.96 9.37 -0.17
N THR A 238 18.14 8.71 -1.31
CA THR A 238 19.44 8.62 -2.00
C THR A 238 19.26 8.90 -3.49
N ALA A 239 20.35 8.94 -4.25
CA ALA A 239 20.30 9.11 -5.71
C ALA A 239 19.52 7.98 -6.43
N SER A 240 19.32 6.83 -5.79
CA SER A 240 18.49 5.73 -6.33
C SER A 240 16.99 5.90 -6.10
N THR A 241 16.57 6.83 -5.26
CA THR A 241 15.15 7.08 -4.96
C THR A 241 14.49 7.81 -6.13
N LYS A 242 13.54 7.17 -6.78
CA LYS A 242 12.85 7.64 -7.98
C LYS A 242 11.52 8.32 -7.68
N SER A 243 10.80 7.83 -6.65
CA SER A 243 9.51 8.41 -6.27
C SER A 243 9.25 8.30 -4.77
N ILE A 244 8.53 9.30 -4.26
CA ILE A 244 8.03 9.36 -2.89
C ILE A 244 6.54 9.66 -2.97
N VAL A 245 5.73 8.88 -2.27
CA VAL A 245 4.29 9.09 -2.12
C VAL A 245 3.99 9.32 -0.65
N LEU A 246 3.46 10.49 -0.31
CA LEU A 246 2.95 10.74 1.03
C LEU A 246 1.55 10.14 1.13
N CYS A 247 1.34 9.28 2.11
CA CYS A 247 0.10 8.54 2.29
C CYS A 247 -0.48 8.71 3.70
N HIS A 248 -1.66 8.15 3.94
CA HIS A 248 -2.38 8.18 5.21
C HIS A 248 -2.55 9.59 5.79
N LEU A 249 -2.86 10.58 4.93
CA LEU A 249 -3.06 11.97 5.34
C LEU A 249 -4.40 12.12 6.07
N SER A 250 -4.38 12.79 7.22
CA SER A 250 -5.60 13.13 7.96
C SER A 250 -6.43 14.17 7.22
N GLU A 251 -7.70 13.91 6.99
CA GLU A 251 -8.62 14.87 6.38
C GLU A 251 -8.84 16.12 7.25
N LYS A 252 -8.70 15.98 8.58
CA LYS A 252 -8.96 17.07 9.55
C LYS A 252 -7.72 17.80 10.02
N ASN A 253 -6.62 17.07 10.17
CA ASN A 253 -5.41 17.61 10.79
C ASN A 253 -4.27 17.78 9.78
N ASN A 254 -4.55 17.69 8.49
CA ASN A 254 -3.58 17.96 7.43
C ASN A 254 -4.20 18.84 6.33
N ALA A 255 -3.38 19.34 5.44
CA ALA A 255 -3.79 19.99 4.20
C ALA A 255 -2.70 19.74 3.16
N PRO A 256 -2.93 18.86 2.19
CA PRO A 256 -2.10 18.81 1.01
C PRO A 256 -2.26 20.13 0.25
N HIS A 257 -1.17 20.79 -0.05
CA HIS A 257 -1.11 22.03 -0.83
C HIS A 257 -0.59 21.71 -2.21
#